data_5d379431acfac64bd93f59186e34057e
#
_entry.id   5d379431acfac64bd93f59186e34057e
#
_cell.length_a   1.000
_cell.length_b   1.000
_cell.length_c   1.000
_cell.angle_alpha   90.00
_cell.angle_beta   90.00
_cell.angle_gamma   90.00
#
_symmetry.space_group_name_H-M   'P 1'
#
loop_
_entity.id
_entity.type
_entity.pdbx_description
1 polymer ?
#
loop_
_entity_poly.entity_id
_entity_poly.type
_entity_poly.pdbx_seq_one_letter_code
_entity_poly.pdbx_strand_id
1 'polypeptide(L)'
;MSVKVFIDGSSGTTGLRIADRLATRPEIELLSISEEGRKDVNERAKVINSADLAFLCLPDAASREVMPLLRPDVKVLDTSTAFRTDVAWDYGFPELRGQKEKIKKSHRVAVPGCYASGFISIARPL
;
A
#
# COMPACT_ATOMS: atom_id res chain seq x y z
N MET A 1 -13.15 15.50 9.23
CA MET A 1 -12.38 14.35 9.76
C MET A 1 -11.17 14.11 8.88
N SER A 2 -10.01 13.93 9.48
CA SER A 2 -8.80 13.61 8.73
C SER A 2 -8.57 12.11 8.67
N VAL A 3 -8.00 11.66 7.57
CA VAL A 3 -7.59 10.26 7.39
C VAL A 3 -6.10 10.19 7.65
N LYS A 4 -5.70 9.31 8.56
CA LYS A 4 -4.28 9.10 8.90
C LYS A 4 -3.66 8.10 7.92
N VAL A 5 -2.64 8.55 7.20
CA VAL A 5 -1.95 7.75 6.18
C VAL A 5 -0.47 7.65 6.53
N PHE A 6 0.07 6.46 6.48
CA PHE A 6 1.50 6.23 6.62
C PHE A 6 2.08 5.63 5.34
N ILE A 7 3.23 6.14 4.91
CA ILE A 7 3.96 5.63 3.74
C ILE A 7 5.26 5.01 4.23
N ASP A 8 5.32 3.68 4.21
CA ASP A 8 6.53 2.93 4.57
C ASP A 8 7.48 2.96 3.37
N GLY A 9 8.61 3.63 3.52
CA GLY A 9 9.52 3.88 2.41
C GLY A 9 9.27 5.20 1.69
N SER A 10 8.84 6.24 2.42
CA SER A 10 8.52 7.56 1.85
C SER A 10 9.70 8.28 1.19
N SER A 11 10.94 7.89 1.51
CA SER A 11 12.14 8.45 0.90
C SER A 11 12.50 7.80 -0.45
N GLY A 12 11.87 6.68 -0.80
CA GLY A 12 12.08 6.01 -2.08
C GLY A 12 11.29 6.69 -3.20
N THR A 13 11.55 6.30 -4.45
CA THR A 13 10.93 6.92 -5.63
C THR A 13 9.40 6.84 -5.60
N THR A 14 8.85 5.65 -5.36
CA THR A 14 7.40 5.46 -5.32
C THR A 14 6.78 6.15 -4.11
N GLY A 15 7.37 5.97 -2.94
CA GLY A 15 6.86 6.57 -1.70
C GLY A 15 6.87 8.08 -1.74
N LEU A 16 7.93 8.68 -2.30
CA LEU A 16 8.03 10.13 -2.43
C LEU A 16 6.93 10.70 -3.35
N ARG A 17 6.64 10.04 -4.46
CA ARG A 17 5.57 10.46 -5.37
C ARG A 17 4.20 10.40 -4.70
N ILE A 18 3.94 9.34 -3.94
CA ILE A 18 2.68 9.20 -3.21
C ILE A 18 2.59 10.31 -2.16
N ALA A 19 3.66 10.57 -1.41
CA ALA A 19 3.69 11.62 -0.41
C ALA A 19 3.40 13.00 -1.02
N ASP A 20 4.01 13.32 -2.15
CA ASP A 20 3.80 14.58 -2.85
C ASP A 20 2.34 14.76 -3.28
N ARG A 21 1.72 13.71 -3.81
CA ARG A 21 0.33 13.76 -4.23
C ARG A 21 -0.64 13.91 -3.05
N LEU A 22 -0.36 13.24 -1.95
CA LEU A 22 -1.23 13.30 -0.77
C LEU A 22 -1.04 14.59 0.04
N ALA A 23 0.13 15.21 -0.04
CA ALA A 23 0.42 16.45 0.69
C ALA A 23 -0.50 17.62 0.29
N THR A 24 -1.08 17.58 -0.90
CA THR A 24 -2.00 18.61 -1.38
C THR A 24 -3.44 18.40 -0.91
N ARG A 25 -3.73 17.29 -0.24
CA ARG A 25 -5.09 16.98 0.23
C ARG A 25 -5.26 17.32 1.70
N PRO A 26 -6.14 18.30 2.04
CA PRO A 26 -6.31 18.76 3.43
C PRO A 26 -6.95 17.71 4.33
N GLU A 27 -7.71 16.75 3.77
CA GLU A 27 -8.36 15.68 4.53
C GLU A 27 -7.41 14.57 4.95
N ILE A 28 -6.16 14.58 4.47
CA ILE A 28 -5.17 13.54 4.75
C ILE A 28 -4.11 14.05 5.71
N GLU A 29 -3.89 13.31 6.80
CA GLU A 29 -2.81 13.54 7.74
C GLU A 29 -1.73 12.48 7.49
N LEU A 30 -0.55 12.93 7.02
CA LEU A 30 0.59 12.04 6.80
C LEU A 30 1.32 11.80 8.11
N LEU A 31 1.42 10.54 8.53
CA LEU A 31 2.19 10.16 9.71
C LEU A 31 3.66 10.02 9.34
N SER A 32 4.53 10.28 10.32
CA SER A 32 5.98 10.16 10.14
C SER A 32 6.56 9.19 11.16
N ILE A 33 7.76 8.69 10.85
CA ILE A 33 8.52 7.79 11.73
C ILE A 33 9.95 8.31 11.83
N SER A 34 10.60 8.09 12.98
CA SER A 34 12.00 8.45 13.15
C SER A 34 12.92 7.62 12.24
N GLU A 35 14.12 8.14 11.94
CA GLU A 35 15.08 7.38 11.12
C GLU A 35 15.47 6.07 11.77
N GLU A 36 15.61 6.06 13.08
CA GLU A 36 15.90 4.84 13.85
C GLU A 36 14.73 3.85 13.77
N GLY A 37 13.49 4.34 13.90
CA GLY A 37 12.28 3.51 13.83
C GLY A 37 12.07 2.90 12.46
N ARG A 38 12.53 3.55 11.38
CA ARG A 38 12.41 3.00 10.02
C ARG A 38 13.15 1.68 9.85
N LYS A 39 14.16 1.42 10.66
CA LYS A 39 14.94 0.18 10.61
C LYS A 39 14.38 -0.90 11.53
N ASP A 40 13.42 -0.56 12.38
CA ASP A 40 12.82 -1.49 13.33
C ASP A 40 11.41 -1.88 12.86
N VAL A 41 11.21 -3.17 12.56
CA VAL A 41 9.93 -3.68 12.07
C VAL A 41 8.81 -3.45 13.10
N ASN A 42 9.10 -3.53 14.38
CA ASN A 42 8.10 -3.30 15.43
C ASN A 42 7.64 -1.85 15.47
N GLU A 43 8.55 -0.89 15.31
CA GLU A 43 8.21 0.53 15.23
C GLU A 43 7.41 0.85 13.97
N ARG A 44 7.79 0.27 12.83
CA ARG A 44 7.05 0.40 11.59
C ARG A 44 5.62 -0.12 11.75
N ALA A 45 5.48 -1.32 12.31
CA ALA A 45 4.17 -1.93 12.55
C ALA A 45 3.31 -1.08 13.48
N LYS A 46 3.91 -0.49 14.51
CA LYS A 46 3.22 0.37 15.46
C LYS A 46 2.63 1.61 14.78
N VAL A 47 3.39 2.26 13.91
CA VAL A 47 2.90 3.43 13.15
C VAL A 47 1.81 3.03 12.17
N ILE A 48 1.98 1.93 11.45
CA ILE A 48 0.98 1.43 10.52
C ILE A 48 -0.33 1.11 11.24
N ASN A 49 -0.25 0.47 12.39
CA ASN A 49 -1.44 0.13 13.19
C ASN A 49 -2.16 1.35 13.76
N SER A 50 -1.49 2.49 13.84
CA SER A 50 -2.11 3.75 14.26
C SER A 50 -2.74 4.52 13.10
N ALA A 51 -2.47 4.10 11.86
CA ALA A 51 -2.98 4.74 10.66
C ALA A 51 -4.32 4.13 10.23
N ASP A 52 -5.07 4.87 9.41
CA ASP A 52 -6.27 4.36 8.75
C ASP A 52 -5.90 3.63 7.46
N LEU A 53 -4.84 4.08 6.80
CA LEU A 53 -4.36 3.55 5.55
C LEU A 53 -2.83 3.58 5.54
N ALA A 54 -2.21 2.51 5.04
CA ALA A 54 -0.77 2.44 4.89
C ALA A 54 -0.38 2.02 3.47
N PHE A 55 0.63 2.70 2.91
CA PHE A 55 1.28 2.30 1.66
C PHE A 55 2.61 1.64 2.00
N LEU A 56 2.85 0.44 1.49
CA LEU A 56 4.12 -0.26 1.64
C LEU A 56 4.93 -0.06 0.36
N CYS A 57 5.98 0.74 0.45
CA CYS A 57 6.81 1.15 -0.70
C CYS A 57 8.26 0.71 -0.55
N LEU A 58 8.49 -0.36 0.21
CA LEU A 58 9.79 -0.99 0.37
C LEU A 58 9.87 -2.30 -0.42
N PRO A 59 11.07 -2.91 -0.57
CA PRO A 59 11.19 -4.20 -1.25
C PRO A 59 10.35 -5.30 -0.61
N ASP A 60 10.08 -6.38 -1.36
CA ASP A 60 9.23 -7.50 -0.96
C ASP A 60 9.53 -8.05 0.44
N ALA A 61 10.80 -8.20 0.78
CA ALA A 61 11.20 -8.73 2.09
C ALA A 61 10.67 -7.87 3.24
N ALA A 62 10.72 -6.55 3.08
CA ALA A 62 10.25 -5.62 4.11
C ALA A 62 8.72 -5.69 4.27
N SER A 63 7.99 -5.83 3.17
CA SER A 63 6.54 -6.01 3.21
C SER A 63 6.16 -7.31 3.93
N ARG A 64 6.84 -8.41 3.60
CA ARG A 64 6.59 -9.71 4.23
C ARG A 64 6.91 -9.70 5.72
N GLU A 65 7.94 -8.95 6.12
CA GLU A 65 8.37 -8.85 7.51
C GLU A 65 7.35 -8.13 8.39
N VAL A 66 6.75 -7.06 7.89
CA VAL A 66 5.85 -6.22 8.69
C VAL A 66 4.42 -6.76 8.74
N MET A 67 3.95 -7.43 7.69
CA MET A 67 2.55 -7.87 7.58
C MET A 67 2.03 -8.68 8.76
N PRO A 68 2.78 -9.69 9.30
CA PRO A 68 2.26 -10.47 10.42
C PRO A 68 2.01 -9.67 11.70
N LEU A 69 2.58 -8.48 11.80
CA LEU A 69 2.47 -7.62 12.98
C LEU A 69 1.32 -6.62 12.87
N LEU A 70 0.63 -6.56 11.73
CA LEU A 70 -0.42 -5.57 11.47
C LEU A 70 -1.79 -6.07 11.88
N ARG A 71 -2.63 -5.12 12.34
CA ARG A 71 -4.04 -5.41 12.65
C ARG A 71 -4.79 -5.76 11.36
N PRO A 72 -5.79 -6.67 11.43
CA PRO A 72 -6.55 -7.04 10.23
C PRO A 72 -7.42 -5.91 9.66
N ASP A 73 -7.75 -4.91 10.46
CA ASP A 73 -8.64 -3.81 10.06
C ASP A 73 -7.93 -2.59 9.46
N VAL A 74 -6.61 -2.52 9.50
CA VAL A 74 -5.89 -1.44 8.82
C VAL A 74 -5.82 -1.72 7.32
N LYS A 75 -6.14 -0.71 6.50
CA LYS A 75 -6.08 -0.86 5.04
C LYS A 75 -4.63 -0.70 4.57
N VAL A 76 -4.14 -1.69 3.85
CA VAL A 76 -2.75 -1.73 3.35
C VAL A 76 -2.74 -1.85 1.84
N LEU A 77 -1.98 -0.95 1.19
CA LEU A 77 -1.70 -1.00 -0.24
C LEU A 77 -0.20 -1.28 -0.41
N ASP A 78 0.13 -2.45 -0.93
CA ASP A 78 1.51 -2.87 -1.12
C ASP A 78 1.96 -2.66 -2.56
N THR A 79 3.04 -1.91 -2.76
CA THR A 79 3.59 -1.62 -4.09
C THR A 79 4.67 -2.61 -4.52
N SER A 80 5.07 -3.54 -3.64
CA SER A 80 6.04 -4.58 -3.96
C SER A 80 5.40 -5.71 -4.78
N THR A 81 6.19 -6.72 -5.14
CA THR A 81 5.66 -7.90 -5.84
C THR A 81 5.20 -9.00 -4.87
N ALA A 82 5.37 -8.79 -3.56
CA ALA A 82 5.20 -9.84 -2.54
C ALA A 82 3.83 -10.51 -2.56
N PHE A 83 2.75 -9.75 -2.79
CA PHE A 83 1.38 -10.23 -2.60
C PHE A 83 0.50 -10.14 -3.85
N ARG A 84 1.05 -9.85 -5.01
CA ARG A 84 0.26 -9.66 -6.24
C ARG A 84 -0.52 -10.89 -6.69
N THR A 85 -0.02 -12.08 -6.36
CA THR A 85 -0.67 -13.35 -6.68
C THR A 85 -1.22 -14.07 -5.45
N ASP A 86 -1.19 -13.43 -4.28
CA ASP A 86 -1.68 -14.00 -3.03
C ASP A 86 -3.22 -13.92 -2.99
N VAL A 87 -3.87 -15.05 -2.71
CA VAL A 87 -5.34 -15.14 -2.68
C VAL A 87 -5.97 -14.33 -1.54
N ALA A 88 -5.20 -14.01 -0.50
CA ALA A 88 -5.66 -13.17 0.60
C ALA A 88 -5.63 -11.68 0.28
N TRP A 89 -5.08 -11.29 -0.87
CA TRP A 89 -4.95 -9.92 -1.32
C TRP A 89 -5.76 -9.67 -2.57
N ASP A 90 -6.38 -8.50 -2.68
CA ASP A 90 -7.06 -8.07 -3.89
C ASP A 90 -6.08 -7.35 -4.81
N TYR A 91 -6.12 -7.71 -6.10
CA TYR A 91 -5.27 -7.08 -7.10
C TYR A 91 -5.81 -5.68 -7.42
N GLY A 92 -4.95 -4.66 -7.29
CA GLY A 92 -5.34 -3.27 -7.38
C GLY A 92 -5.50 -2.71 -8.80
N PHE A 93 -6.13 -3.47 -9.70
CA PHE A 93 -6.42 -3.05 -11.07
C PHE A 93 -7.93 -2.82 -11.22
N PRO A 94 -8.43 -1.58 -10.95
CA PRO A 94 -9.88 -1.31 -10.85
C PRO A 94 -10.63 -1.47 -12.19
N GLU A 95 -9.93 -1.41 -13.31
CA GLU A 95 -10.50 -1.57 -14.64
C GLU A 95 -10.92 -3.01 -14.95
N LEU A 96 -10.40 -4.00 -14.20
CA LEU A 96 -10.86 -5.38 -14.33
C LEU A 96 -12.29 -5.50 -13.78
N ARG A 97 -13.10 -6.31 -14.46
CA ARG A 97 -14.53 -6.47 -14.13
C ARG A 97 -14.73 -6.86 -12.66
N GLY A 98 -15.50 -6.05 -11.93
CA GLY A 98 -15.81 -6.26 -10.52
C GLY A 98 -14.68 -5.90 -9.55
N GLN A 99 -13.50 -5.59 -10.04
CA GLN A 99 -12.33 -5.36 -9.19
C GLN A 99 -12.41 -4.06 -8.41
N LYS A 100 -13.01 -3.02 -8.98
CA LYS A 100 -13.17 -1.73 -8.31
C LYS A 100 -13.93 -1.88 -6.98
N GLU A 101 -15.00 -2.66 -6.97
CA GLU A 101 -15.78 -2.89 -5.75
C GLU A 101 -15.02 -3.72 -4.72
N LYS A 102 -14.23 -4.71 -5.17
CA LYS A 102 -13.37 -5.49 -4.29
C LYS A 102 -12.33 -4.60 -3.61
N ILE A 103 -11.68 -3.71 -4.36
CA ILE A 103 -10.66 -2.79 -3.85
C ILE A 103 -11.25 -1.87 -2.78
N LYS A 104 -12.43 -1.33 -3.00
CA LYS A 104 -13.10 -0.44 -2.03
C LYS A 104 -13.35 -1.12 -0.69
N LYS A 105 -13.68 -2.39 -0.71
CA LYS A 105 -14.03 -3.17 0.50
C LYS A 105 -12.84 -3.86 1.13
N SER A 106 -11.73 -3.97 0.41
CA SER A 106 -10.56 -4.73 0.85
C SER A 106 -9.70 -3.95 1.84
N HIS A 107 -9.14 -4.66 2.81
CA HIS A 107 -8.11 -4.13 3.69
C HIS A 107 -6.69 -4.49 3.21
N ARG A 108 -6.57 -5.32 2.17
CA ARG A 108 -5.29 -5.77 1.61
C ARG A 108 -5.33 -5.67 0.10
N VAL A 109 -4.65 -4.67 -0.45
CA VAL A 109 -4.62 -4.41 -1.90
C VAL A 109 -3.17 -4.46 -2.39
N ALA A 110 -2.92 -5.33 -3.37
CA ALA A 110 -1.62 -5.41 -4.04
C ALA A 110 -1.65 -4.52 -5.28
N VAL A 111 -0.81 -3.48 -5.29
CA VAL A 111 -0.75 -2.51 -6.40
C VAL A 111 -0.09 -3.17 -7.62
N PRO A 112 -0.69 -3.07 -8.83
CA PRO A 112 -0.17 -3.72 -10.02
C PRO A 112 1.16 -3.12 -10.49
N GLY A 113 1.99 -3.96 -11.13
CA GLY A 113 3.21 -3.53 -11.78
C GLY A 113 2.95 -2.98 -13.17
N CYS A 114 3.89 -2.21 -13.71
CA CYS A 114 3.73 -1.56 -15.01
C CYS A 114 3.60 -2.55 -16.18
N TYR A 115 4.41 -3.60 -16.19
CA TYR A 115 4.35 -4.60 -17.27
C TYR A 115 3.05 -5.41 -17.23
N ALA A 116 2.65 -5.87 -16.03
CA ALA A 116 1.41 -6.63 -15.87
C ALA A 116 0.19 -5.77 -16.23
N SER A 117 0.16 -4.51 -15.80
CA SER A 117 -0.92 -3.58 -16.12
C SER A 117 -1.03 -3.33 -17.61
N GLY A 118 0.10 -3.15 -18.30
CA GLY A 118 0.14 -2.99 -19.75
C GLY A 118 -0.39 -4.20 -20.48
N PHE A 119 0.04 -5.40 -20.09
CA PHE A 119 -0.45 -6.65 -20.70
C PHE A 119 -1.95 -6.85 -20.47
N ILE A 120 -2.43 -6.65 -19.23
CA ILE A 120 -3.84 -6.80 -18.89
C ILE A 120 -4.71 -5.82 -19.69
N SER A 121 -4.25 -4.57 -19.85
CA SER A 121 -4.99 -3.56 -20.59
C SER A 121 -5.17 -3.91 -22.07
N ILE A 122 -4.20 -4.63 -22.66
CA ILE A 122 -4.26 -5.07 -24.06
C ILE A 122 -5.03 -6.38 -24.20
N ALA A 123 -4.73 -7.36 -23.34
CA ALA A 123 -5.25 -8.74 -23.48
C ALA A 123 -6.68 -8.91 -22.97
N ARG A 124 -7.08 -8.21 -21.92
CA ARG A 124 -8.38 -8.42 -21.26
C ARG A 124 -9.60 -8.16 -22.16
N PRO A 125 -9.59 -7.13 -23.04
CA PRO A 125 -10.72 -6.91 -23.97
C PRO A 125 -10.85 -7.96 -25.06
N LEU A 126 -9.80 -8.73 -25.31
CA LEU A 126 -9.80 -9.79 -26.30
C LEU A 126 -10.38 -11.07 -25.72
#